data_17ee1e209ad7b283bb03fa15cb4e86ea
#
_entry.id   17ee1e209ad7b283bb03fa15cb4e86ea
#
_cell.length_a   1.000
_cell.length_b   1.000
_cell.length_c   1.000
_cell.angle_alpha   90.00
_cell.angle_beta   90.00
_cell.angle_gamma   90.00
#
_symmetry.space_group_name_H-M   'P 1'
#
loop_
_entity.id
_entity.type
_entity.pdbx_description
1 polymer ?
#
loop_
_entity_poly.entity_id
_entity_poly.type
_entity_poly.pdbx_seq_one_letter_code
_entity_poly.pdbx_strand_id
1 'polypeptide(L)'
;MNRRDFLKILGLFALSPKKIYSQNRNTKNAVVVGAGIIGSSIAYELSKRGVDVTLIDKNLPGSGCSGSTFSWINATYPKKPYSYNLFSQLGMNAFRFVEKELSLDIKWNGSLEWSSKKEDQEKLIDSINELKKYPKYTPTSIIGYKKARKLEPYINFERNENIIFSKADGAINTNDAISKMIVAIKKNGGSVLYPCKFEQIIDSNDSFTTIKTSTGIFKSENVIFCNGIDIDKSLNTNFLKKPRPGVIIKTEPTKNTINSIVYGPKIHAHQQRNGQIIIGEQITAPIRENSESHLKRISNHFIKMVDNTTYFNLSEILVGWRPIPRDDIPIIGRFKSKSIYVAVMHSGISLAAIVSNLVTQEIVDEVDSKLLDYFRPSRFF
;
A
#
# COMPACT_ATOMS: atom_id res chain seq x y z
N MET A 1 -22.34 2.13 -11.19
CA MET A 1 -21.47 3.05 -11.97
C MET A 1 -21.44 2.60 -13.42
N ASN A 2 -21.86 3.44 -14.35
CA ASN A 2 -21.93 3.09 -15.76
C ASN A 2 -20.55 3.29 -16.48
N ARG A 3 -20.45 2.84 -17.75
CA ARG A 3 -19.22 2.93 -18.56
C ARG A 3 -18.73 4.38 -18.73
N ARG A 4 -19.66 5.33 -18.74
CA ARG A 4 -19.39 6.77 -18.92
C ARG A 4 -18.74 7.39 -17.67
N ASP A 5 -19.18 6.98 -16.48
CA ASP A 5 -18.59 7.43 -15.20
C ASP A 5 -17.17 6.87 -14.99
N PHE A 6 -16.95 5.63 -15.45
CA PHE A 6 -15.61 5.02 -15.43
C PHE A 6 -14.63 5.71 -16.38
N LEU A 7 -15.09 6.10 -17.59
CA LEU A 7 -14.24 6.81 -18.53
C LEU A 7 -13.94 8.24 -18.04
N LYS A 8 -14.87 8.89 -17.33
CA LYS A 8 -14.61 10.18 -16.67
C LYS A 8 -13.53 10.04 -15.59
N ILE A 9 -13.57 8.97 -14.79
CA ILE A 9 -12.54 8.70 -13.77
C ILE A 9 -11.18 8.43 -14.43
N LEU A 10 -11.13 7.64 -15.51
CA LEU A 10 -9.90 7.42 -16.29
C LEU A 10 -9.43 8.71 -16.98
N GLY A 11 -10.34 9.54 -17.47
CA GLY A 11 -10.03 10.84 -18.04
C GLY A 11 -9.44 11.83 -17.06
N LEU A 12 -9.82 11.75 -15.76
CA LEU A 12 -9.21 12.53 -14.67
C LEU A 12 -7.73 12.20 -14.46
N PHE A 13 -7.30 10.97 -14.76
CA PHE A 13 -5.88 10.60 -14.72
C PHE A 13 -5.07 11.14 -15.93
N ALA A 14 -5.75 11.39 -17.06
CA ALA A 14 -5.08 11.81 -18.31
C ALA A 14 -5.01 13.33 -18.50
N LEU A 15 -5.87 14.09 -17.83
CA LEU A 15 -6.03 15.54 -18.00
C LEU A 15 -5.74 16.27 -16.68
N SER A 16 -4.50 16.23 -16.22
CA SER A 16 -3.99 17.31 -15.36
C SER A 16 -3.60 18.45 -16.32
N PRO A 17 -4.41 19.51 -16.47
CA PRO A 17 -3.98 20.66 -17.26
C PRO A 17 -2.73 21.23 -16.58
N LYS A 18 -1.66 21.42 -17.35
CA LYS A 18 -0.56 22.33 -16.93
C LYS A 18 -1.17 23.71 -16.81
N LYS A 19 -1.77 24.03 -15.68
CA LYS A 19 -2.16 25.41 -15.36
C LYS A 19 -0.88 26.22 -15.20
N ILE A 20 -0.69 27.14 -16.08
CA ILE A 20 0.22 28.29 -15.92
C ILE A 20 -0.28 29.05 -14.70
N TYR A 21 0.46 28.99 -13.60
CA TYR A 21 0.10 29.66 -12.34
C TYR A 21 0.30 31.15 -12.47
N SER A 22 -0.79 31.90 -12.56
CA SER A 22 -0.85 33.32 -12.25
C SER A 22 -0.65 33.49 -10.74
N GLN A 23 0.25 34.40 -10.35
CA GLN A 23 0.61 34.71 -8.97
C GLN A 23 -0.50 35.52 -8.26
N ASN A 24 -1.59 34.86 -7.85
CA ASN A 24 -2.45 35.36 -6.79
C ASN A 24 -2.76 34.19 -5.85
N ARG A 25 -2.00 34.10 -4.76
CA ARG A 25 -1.95 32.94 -3.88
C ARG A 25 -2.87 33.11 -2.67
N ASN A 26 -4.06 32.58 -2.74
CA ASN A 26 -4.66 31.86 -1.61
C ASN A 26 -4.29 30.38 -1.80
N THR A 27 -3.06 30.01 -1.53
CA THR A 27 -2.63 28.61 -1.62
C THR A 27 -3.12 27.87 -0.39
N LYS A 28 -4.01 26.89 -0.60
CA LYS A 28 -4.37 25.95 0.47
C LYS A 28 -3.11 25.36 1.10
N ASN A 29 -3.18 25.14 2.40
CA ASN A 29 -2.09 24.48 3.11
C ASN A 29 -2.54 23.16 3.73
N ALA A 30 -1.58 22.24 3.91
CA ALA A 30 -1.86 20.91 4.46
C ALA A 30 -0.69 20.40 5.30
N VAL A 31 -1.00 19.80 6.44
CA VAL A 31 -0.05 19.02 7.23
C VAL A 31 -0.42 17.55 7.12
N VAL A 32 0.51 16.72 6.65
CA VAL A 32 0.33 15.26 6.57
C VAL A 32 1.13 14.59 7.68
N VAL A 33 0.45 13.87 8.55
CA VAL A 33 1.03 13.18 9.72
C VAL A 33 1.27 11.72 9.38
N GLY A 34 2.54 11.34 9.27
CA GLY A 34 3.00 9.99 8.90
C GLY A 34 3.55 9.92 7.48
N ALA A 35 4.86 9.68 7.33
CA ALA A 35 5.57 9.55 6.07
C ALA A 35 5.74 8.07 5.63
N GLY A 36 4.72 7.25 5.86
CA GLY A 36 4.56 5.97 5.20
C GLY A 36 4.10 6.12 3.76
N ILE A 37 3.88 5.01 3.05
CA ILE A 37 3.49 5.05 1.63
C ILE A 37 2.22 5.87 1.38
N ILE A 38 1.22 5.82 2.26
CA ILE A 38 -0.02 6.58 2.13
C ILE A 38 0.24 8.09 2.29
N GLY A 39 0.88 8.50 3.40
CA GLY A 39 1.12 9.92 3.65
C GLY A 39 2.08 10.55 2.64
N SER A 40 3.14 9.83 2.25
CA SER A 40 4.06 10.30 1.20
C SER A 40 3.38 10.45 -0.16
N SER A 41 2.49 9.51 -0.53
CA SER A 41 1.71 9.62 -1.76
C SER A 41 0.73 10.80 -1.73
N ILE A 42 0.02 11.01 -0.61
CA ILE A 42 -0.91 12.14 -0.45
C ILE A 42 -0.15 13.47 -0.50
N ALA A 43 0.94 13.58 0.27
CA ALA A 43 1.77 14.78 0.28
C ALA A 43 2.35 15.11 -1.12
N TYR A 44 2.77 14.08 -1.86
CA TYR A 44 3.24 14.22 -3.24
C TYR A 44 2.14 14.78 -4.14
N GLU A 45 0.96 14.18 -4.18
CA GLU A 45 -0.14 14.63 -5.05
C GLU A 45 -0.63 16.04 -4.66
N LEU A 46 -0.72 16.36 -3.36
CA LEU A 46 -1.07 17.71 -2.89
C LEU A 46 -0.01 18.74 -3.34
N SER A 47 1.29 18.47 -3.15
CA SER A 47 2.35 19.36 -3.58
C SER A 47 2.38 19.57 -5.09
N LYS A 48 2.12 18.53 -5.87
CA LYS A 48 1.99 18.57 -7.33
C LYS A 48 0.83 19.47 -7.78
N ARG A 49 -0.24 19.56 -6.97
CA ARG A 49 -1.40 20.43 -7.20
C ARG A 49 -1.19 21.86 -6.64
N GLY A 50 -0.01 22.20 -6.14
CA GLY A 50 0.33 23.52 -5.64
C GLY A 50 -0.17 23.84 -4.23
N VAL A 51 -0.54 22.81 -3.45
CA VAL A 51 -0.83 22.97 -2.02
C VAL A 51 0.50 23.17 -1.28
N ASP A 52 0.54 24.07 -0.31
CA ASP A 52 1.67 24.20 0.62
C ASP A 52 1.63 23.05 1.62
N VAL A 53 2.50 22.05 1.41
CA VAL A 53 2.47 20.79 2.15
C VAL A 53 3.62 20.68 3.12
N THR A 54 3.31 20.35 4.38
CA THR A 54 4.29 19.88 5.35
C THR A 54 4.00 18.41 5.70
N LEU A 55 4.90 17.51 5.30
CA LEU A 55 4.87 16.08 5.68
C LEU A 55 5.71 15.88 6.94
N ILE A 56 5.13 15.32 8.00
CA ILE A 56 5.84 15.05 9.26
C ILE A 56 5.85 13.56 9.61
N ASP A 57 6.94 13.08 10.19
CA ASP A 57 7.02 11.73 10.76
C ASP A 57 7.84 11.74 12.05
N LYS A 58 7.45 10.91 13.02
CA LYS A 58 8.19 10.72 14.28
C LYS A 58 9.57 10.08 14.08
N ASN A 59 9.73 9.34 12.98
CA ASN A 59 10.93 8.58 12.63
C ASN A 59 11.34 8.89 11.18
N LEU A 60 12.29 8.11 10.66
CA LEU A 60 12.65 8.16 9.24
C LEU A 60 11.43 7.79 8.36
N PRO A 61 11.20 8.49 7.24
CA PRO A 61 10.15 8.14 6.31
C PRO A 61 10.23 6.68 5.87
N GLY A 62 9.09 6.01 5.86
CA GLY A 62 9.01 4.59 5.51
C GLY A 62 9.44 3.60 6.58
N SER A 63 10.00 4.03 7.73
CA SER A 63 10.48 3.13 8.78
C SER A 63 9.39 2.32 9.53
N GLY A 64 8.13 2.67 9.34
CA GLY A 64 6.99 1.91 9.88
C GLY A 64 6.63 0.69 9.05
N CYS A 65 5.34 0.33 9.05
CA CYS A 65 4.83 -0.82 8.29
C CYS A 65 5.16 -0.79 6.79
N SER A 66 5.33 0.41 6.20
CA SER A 66 5.63 0.57 4.78
C SER A 66 7.01 0.03 4.38
N GLY A 67 8.04 0.20 5.22
CA GLY A 67 9.38 -0.33 4.96
C GLY A 67 9.53 -1.81 5.31
N SER A 68 8.60 -2.33 6.14
CA SER A 68 8.58 -3.72 6.61
C SER A 68 7.43 -4.49 5.96
N THR A 69 7.23 -4.32 4.65
CA THR A 69 6.11 -4.90 3.90
C THR A 69 6.59 -5.80 2.77
N PHE A 70 5.75 -6.74 2.39
CA PHE A 70 5.97 -7.59 1.22
C PHE A 70 5.86 -6.82 -0.11
N SER A 71 5.28 -5.61 -0.08
CA SER A 71 5.26 -4.67 -1.22
C SER A 71 4.51 -5.15 -2.47
N TRP A 72 3.46 -5.93 -2.31
CA TRP A 72 2.64 -6.48 -3.38
C TRP A 72 1.52 -5.51 -3.79
N ILE A 73 1.55 -5.04 -5.03
CA ILE A 73 0.43 -4.33 -5.66
C ILE A 73 -0.51 -5.37 -6.25
N ASN A 74 -1.70 -5.50 -5.67
CA ASN A 74 -2.61 -6.60 -5.90
C ASN A 74 -4.06 -6.13 -6.01
N ALA A 75 -4.76 -6.58 -7.05
CA ALA A 75 -6.21 -6.41 -7.21
C ALA A 75 -6.95 -7.75 -7.38
N THR A 76 -6.23 -8.85 -7.43
CA THR A 76 -6.74 -10.19 -7.72
C THR A 76 -7.08 -10.99 -6.47
N TYR A 77 -6.46 -10.65 -5.35
CA TYR A 77 -6.85 -11.23 -4.06
C TYR A 77 -8.31 -10.90 -3.75
N PRO A 78 -9.12 -11.87 -3.29
CA PRO A 78 -10.55 -11.67 -3.07
C PRO A 78 -10.81 -10.64 -1.98
N LYS A 79 -11.08 -9.41 -2.40
CA LYS A 79 -11.52 -8.33 -1.53
C LYS A 79 -13.02 -8.14 -1.68
N LYS A 80 -13.72 -8.20 -0.56
CA LYS A 80 -15.17 -7.97 -0.49
C LYS A 80 -15.43 -6.69 0.31
N PRO A 81 -16.46 -5.92 -0.03
CA PRO A 81 -17.39 -6.08 -1.14
C PRO A 81 -16.80 -5.63 -2.49
N TYR A 82 -17.63 -5.64 -3.54
CA TYR A 82 -17.24 -5.19 -4.88
C TYR A 82 -16.59 -3.80 -4.92
N SER A 83 -17.10 -2.85 -4.14
CA SER A 83 -16.51 -1.50 -4.02
C SER A 83 -15.04 -1.55 -3.60
N TYR A 84 -14.67 -2.42 -2.67
CA TYR A 84 -13.28 -2.58 -2.24
C TYR A 84 -12.42 -3.28 -3.30
N ASN A 85 -12.96 -4.28 -3.99
CA ASN A 85 -12.27 -4.92 -5.10
C ASN A 85 -12.01 -3.93 -6.25
N LEU A 86 -13.05 -3.19 -6.67
CA LEU A 86 -12.93 -2.14 -7.68
C LEU A 86 -11.89 -1.09 -7.28
N PHE A 87 -11.91 -0.66 -6.03
CA PHE A 87 -10.95 0.33 -5.51
C PHE A 87 -9.51 -0.18 -5.60
N SER A 88 -9.28 -1.47 -5.36
CA SER A 88 -7.96 -2.10 -5.51
C SER A 88 -7.51 -2.16 -6.97
N GLN A 89 -8.42 -2.44 -7.91
CA GLN A 89 -8.12 -2.41 -9.35
C GLN A 89 -7.76 -0.99 -9.81
N LEU A 90 -8.49 0.02 -9.34
CA LEU A 90 -8.18 1.43 -9.61
C LEU A 90 -6.82 1.83 -9.03
N GLY A 91 -6.48 1.34 -7.82
CA GLY A 91 -5.18 1.55 -7.19
C GLY A 91 -4.03 1.00 -8.02
N MET A 92 -4.14 -0.24 -8.49
CA MET A 92 -3.16 -0.86 -9.37
C MET A 92 -2.97 -0.06 -10.68
N ASN A 93 -4.08 0.39 -11.30
CA ASN A 93 -4.02 1.21 -12.50
C ASN A 93 -3.40 2.58 -12.25
N ALA A 94 -3.73 3.22 -11.11
CA ALA A 94 -3.15 4.50 -10.72
C ALA A 94 -1.62 4.41 -10.56
N PHE A 95 -1.08 3.32 -10.01
CA PHE A 95 0.35 3.11 -9.92
C PHE A 95 1.07 3.12 -11.28
N ARG A 96 0.44 2.68 -12.36
CA ARG A 96 1.01 2.75 -13.72
C ARG A 96 1.31 4.17 -14.18
N PHE A 97 0.55 5.15 -13.69
CA PHE A 97 0.81 6.58 -13.97
C PHE A 97 1.89 7.13 -13.08
N VAL A 98 1.81 6.90 -11.76
CA VAL A 98 2.80 7.37 -10.79
C VAL A 98 4.18 6.76 -11.05
N GLU A 99 4.23 5.48 -11.49
CA GLU A 99 5.46 4.81 -11.92
C GLU A 99 6.17 5.59 -13.02
N LYS A 100 5.44 6.02 -14.05
CA LYS A 100 6.00 6.80 -15.17
C LYS A 100 6.44 8.20 -14.73
N GLU A 101 5.66 8.85 -13.85
CA GLU A 101 5.97 10.20 -13.38
C GLU A 101 7.25 10.25 -12.52
N LEU A 102 7.40 9.27 -11.62
CA LEU A 102 8.48 9.23 -10.63
C LEU A 102 9.55 8.18 -10.96
N SER A 103 9.44 7.47 -12.07
CA SER A 103 10.34 6.36 -12.44
C SER A 103 10.45 5.33 -11.30
N LEU A 104 9.30 4.91 -10.73
CA LEU A 104 9.28 3.98 -9.60
C LEU A 104 9.81 2.61 -10.01
N ASP A 105 10.48 1.93 -9.08
CA ASP A 105 10.92 0.55 -9.27
C ASP A 105 9.76 -0.42 -8.97
N ILE A 106 8.99 -0.77 -10.02
CA ILE A 106 7.90 -1.74 -9.96
C ILE A 106 8.14 -2.85 -10.99
N LYS A 107 8.10 -4.11 -10.53
CA LYS A 107 8.13 -5.29 -11.39
C LYS A 107 6.70 -5.79 -11.62
N TRP A 108 6.16 -5.59 -12.82
CA TRP A 108 4.82 -6.04 -13.24
C TRP A 108 4.85 -7.43 -13.88
N ASN A 109 5.42 -8.39 -13.19
CA ASN A 109 5.62 -9.74 -13.69
C ASN A 109 4.52 -10.73 -13.28
N GLY A 110 3.48 -10.22 -12.62
CA GLY A 110 2.38 -11.03 -12.13
C GLY A 110 2.67 -11.76 -10.83
N SER A 111 1.72 -12.60 -10.43
CA SER A 111 1.83 -13.47 -9.27
C SER A 111 1.34 -14.89 -9.55
N LEU A 112 1.94 -15.86 -8.86
CA LEU A 112 1.56 -17.28 -8.87
C LEU A 112 1.18 -17.68 -7.44
N GLU A 113 -0.03 -18.18 -7.24
CA GLU A 113 -0.53 -18.58 -5.92
C GLU A 113 -1.04 -20.02 -5.97
N TRP A 114 -0.64 -20.83 -4.98
CA TRP A 114 -1.08 -22.22 -4.83
C TRP A 114 -1.08 -22.66 -3.37
N SER A 115 -1.80 -23.75 -3.09
CA SER A 115 -1.80 -24.43 -1.81
C SER A 115 -1.42 -25.91 -1.99
N SER A 116 -0.74 -26.50 -0.99
CA SER A 116 -0.46 -27.93 -0.94
C SER A 116 -1.67 -28.73 -0.45
N LYS A 117 -2.60 -28.09 0.30
CA LYS A 117 -3.81 -28.73 0.80
C LYS A 117 -4.95 -28.57 -0.21
N LYS A 118 -5.56 -29.67 -0.59
CA LYS A 118 -6.68 -29.67 -1.54
C LYS A 118 -7.82 -28.73 -1.14
N GLU A 119 -8.25 -28.78 0.11
CA GLU A 119 -9.31 -27.92 0.64
C GLU A 119 -8.99 -26.42 0.54
N ASP A 120 -7.76 -26.03 0.84
CA ASP A 120 -7.34 -24.62 0.77
C ASP A 120 -7.22 -24.19 -0.69
N GLN A 121 -6.80 -25.09 -1.59
CA GLN A 121 -6.73 -24.85 -3.03
C GLN A 121 -8.14 -24.67 -3.62
N GLU A 122 -9.11 -25.48 -3.22
CA GLU A 122 -10.51 -25.36 -3.63
C GLU A 122 -11.11 -24.03 -3.17
N LYS A 123 -10.91 -23.64 -1.91
CA LYS A 123 -11.34 -22.32 -1.39
C LYS A 123 -10.73 -21.14 -2.18
N LEU A 124 -9.46 -21.26 -2.57
CA LEU A 124 -8.80 -20.25 -3.38
C LEU A 124 -9.44 -20.15 -4.77
N ILE A 125 -9.71 -21.27 -5.42
CA ILE A 125 -10.40 -21.33 -6.71
C ILE A 125 -11.80 -20.72 -6.61
N ASP A 126 -12.57 -21.09 -5.58
CA ASP A 126 -13.92 -20.56 -5.35
C ASP A 126 -13.90 -19.05 -5.15
N SER A 127 -12.93 -18.54 -4.41
CA SER A 127 -12.74 -17.10 -4.22
C SER A 127 -12.49 -16.38 -5.55
N ILE A 128 -11.71 -16.97 -6.43
CA ILE A 128 -11.45 -16.41 -7.79
C ILE A 128 -12.72 -16.47 -8.65
N ASN A 129 -13.48 -17.56 -8.57
CA ASN A 129 -14.74 -17.69 -9.31
C ASN A 129 -15.80 -16.67 -8.81
N GLU A 130 -15.80 -16.32 -7.53
CA GLU A 130 -16.64 -15.22 -7.02
C GLU A 130 -16.22 -13.86 -7.62
N LEU A 131 -14.93 -13.58 -7.74
CA LEU A 131 -14.45 -12.34 -8.36
C LEU A 131 -14.86 -12.20 -9.84
N LYS A 132 -14.97 -13.31 -10.56
CA LYS A 132 -15.43 -13.30 -11.97
C LYS A 132 -16.86 -12.77 -12.12
N LYS A 133 -17.68 -12.81 -11.06
CA LYS A 133 -19.03 -12.27 -11.03
C LYS A 133 -19.05 -10.73 -10.95
N TYR A 134 -17.95 -10.10 -10.61
CA TYR A 134 -17.85 -8.65 -10.53
C TYR A 134 -17.81 -8.02 -11.94
N PRO A 135 -18.52 -6.91 -12.18
CA PRO A 135 -18.62 -6.28 -13.53
C PRO A 135 -17.28 -5.89 -14.15
N LYS A 136 -16.27 -5.66 -13.30
CA LYS A 136 -14.92 -5.34 -13.71
C LYS A 136 -13.97 -6.06 -12.79
N TYR A 137 -13.54 -7.20 -13.21
CA TYR A 137 -12.57 -7.95 -12.44
C TYR A 137 -11.24 -8.03 -13.21
N THR A 138 -10.13 -8.03 -12.51
CA THR A 138 -8.81 -8.20 -13.13
C THR A 138 -8.64 -9.68 -13.49
N PRO A 139 -8.43 -10.01 -14.76
CA PRO A 139 -8.38 -11.40 -15.22
C PRO A 139 -7.28 -12.19 -14.53
N THR A 140 -7.66 -13.32 -13.96
CA THR A 140 -6.79 -14.37 -13.47
C THR A 140 -7.01 -15.63 -14.28
N SER A 141 -6.03 -16.51 -14.31
CA SER A 141 -6.12 -17.82 -14.95
C SER A 141 -5.63 -18.92 -14.03
N ILE A 142 -6.26 -20.07 -14.11
CA ILE A 142 -5.75 -21.29 -13.49
C ILE A 142 -4.82 -21.94 -14.52
N ILE A 143 -3.59 -22.22 -14.12
CA ILE A 143 -2.58 -22.83 -14.97
C ILE A 143 -2.02 -24.09 -14.32
N GLY A 144 -1.64 -25.07 -15.16
CA GLY A 144 -1.01 -26.29 -14.68
C GLY A 144 0.49 -26.15 -14.44
N TYR A 145 1.05 -27.15 -13.75
CA TYR A 145 2.45 -27.27 -13.37
C TYR A 145 3.43 -26.91 -14.49
N LYS A 146 3.26 -27.50 -15.68
CA LYS A 146 4.18 -27.27 -16.82
C LYS A 146 4.27 -25.79 -17.22
N LYS A 147 3.14 -25.07 -17.19
CA LYS A 147 3.10 -23.65 -17.54
C LYS A 147 3.70 -22.81 -16.42
N ALA A 148 3.42 -23.12 -15.17
CA ALA A 148 4.00 -22.44 -14.01
C ALA A 148 5.54 -22.57 -13.99
N ARG A 149 6.07 -23.76 -14.24
CA ARG A 149 7.51 -24.02 -14.33
C ARG A 149 8.20 -23.27 -15.49
N LYS A 150 7.50 -22.96 -16.57
CA LYS A 150 8.04 -22.10 -17.64
C LYS A 150 8.14 -20.64 -17.19
N LEU A 151 7.21 -20.15 -16.34
CA LEU A 151 7.24 -18.79 -15.79
C LEU A 151 8.28 -18.67 -14.67
N GLU A 152 8.36 -19.67 -13.80
CA GLU A 152 9.23 -19.74 -12.63
C GLU A 152 10.04 -21.06 -12.64
N PRO A 153 11.16 -21.10 -13.37
CA PRO A 153 11.94 -22.34 -13.54
C PRO A 153 12.52 -22.92 -12.26
N TYR A 154 12.75 -22.07 -11.25
CA TYR A 154 13.38 -22.46 -9.99
C TYR A 154 12.40 -22.65 -8.83
N ILE A 155 11.08 -22.53 -9.05
CA ILE A 155 10.08 -22.70 -8.00
C ILE A 155 9.49 -24.10 -8.02
N ASN A 156 9.47 -24.74 -6.86
CA ASN A 156 8.85 -26.04 -6.66
C ASN A 156 7.34 -25.85 -6.38
N PHE A 157 6.51 -26.17 -7.36
CA PHE A 157 5.05 -26.12 -7.27
C PHE A 157 4.42 -27.43 -6.78
N GLU A 158 5.20 -28.37 -6.26
CA GLU A 158 4.70 -29.67 -5.76
C GLU A 158 3.82 -30.42 -6.78
N ARG A 159 4.07 -30.24 -8.08
CA ARG A 159 3.27 -30.76 -9.21
C ARG A 159 1.79 -30.34 -9.17
N ASN A 160 1.49 -29.19 -8.57
CA ASN A 160 0.11 -28.66 -8.52
C ASN A 160 -0.36 -28.26 -9.92
N GLU A 161 -1.55 -28.74 -10.31
CA GLU A 161 -2.17 -28.44 -11.61
C GLU A 161 -3.18 -27.26 -11.54
N ASN A 162 -3.36 -26.66 -10.36
CA ASN A 162 -4.33 -25.61 -10.13
C ASN A 162 -3.66 -24.35 -9.57
N ILE A 163 -2.64 -23.83 -10.26
CA ILE A 163 -1.93 -22.62 -9.83
C ILE A 163 -2.66 -21.39 -10.37
N ILE A 164 -2.98 -20.45 -9.51
CA ILE A 164 -3.60 -19.18 -9.89
C ILE A 164 -2.54 -18.22 -10.38
N PHE A 165 -2.68 -17.78 -11.61
CA PHE A 165 -1.81 -16.79 -12.24
C PHE A 165 -2.52 -15.46 -12.44
N SER A 166 -2.02 -14.41 -11.82
CA SER A 166 -2.52 -13.04 -11.89
C SER A 166 -1.52 -12.15 -12.61
N LYS A 167 -1.66 -12.04 -13.94
CA LYS A 167 -0.70 -11.36 -14.82
C LYS A 167 -0.51 -9.87 -14.50
N ALA A 168 -1.52 -9.22 -13.93
CA ALA A 168 -1.54 -7.77 -13.72
C ALA A 168 -0.82 -7.32 -12.44
N ASP A 169 -0.55 -8.23 -11.52
CA ASP A 169 0.07 -7.93 -10.24
C ASP A 169 1.53 -7.45 -10.37
N GLY A 170 1.97 -6.67 -9.40
CA GLY A 170 3.33 -6.14 -9.38
C GLY A 170 3.93 -6.07 -7.98
N ALA A 171 5.25 -6.06 -7.91
CA ALA A 171 6.02 -5.81 -6.70
C ALA A 171 6.73 -4.47 -6.81
N ILE A 172 6.55 -3.60 -5.79
CA ILE A 172 7.16 -2.27 -5.72
C ILE A 172 8.30 -2.25 -4.72
N ASN A 173 9.37 -1.52 -5.02
CA ASN A 173 10.33 -1.13 -3.99
C ASN A 173 9.76 0.06 -3.20
N THR A 174 9.15 -0.23 -2.06
CA THR A 174 8.42 0.79 -1.28
C THR A 174 9.33 1.88 -0.74
N ASN A 175 10.55 1.55 -0.31
CA ASN A 175 11.50 2.53 0.21
C ASN A 175 11.99 3.47 -0.90
N ASP A 176 12.28 2.94 -2.08
CA ASP A 176 12.61 3.76 -3.27
C ASP A 176 11.43 4.68 -3.64
N ALA A 177 10.21 4.15 -3.65
CA ALA A 177 9.02 4.92 -3.97
C ALA A 177 8.81 6.09 -2.99
N ILE A 178 8.90 5.84 -1.68
CA ILE A 178 8.79 6.89 -0.66
C ILE A 178 9.90 7.94 -0.84
N SER A 179 11.15 7.52 -1.06
CA SER A 179 12.27 8.42 -1.27
C SER A 179 12.07 9.33 -2.48
N LYS A 180 11.59 8.78 -3.60
CA LYS A 180 11.29 9.55 -4.82
C LYS A 180 10.12 10.52 -4.62
N MET A 181 9.08 10.12 -3.90
CA MET A 181 8.00 11.01 -3.52
C MET A 181 8.48 12.17 -2.65
N ILE A 182 9.35 11.92 -1.66
CA ILE A 182 9.93 12.97 -0.82
C ILE A 182 10.76 13.97 -1.64
N VAL A 183 11.58 13.48 -2.56
CA VAL A 183 12.33 14.34 -3.48
C VAL A 183 11.39 15.22 -4.31
N ALA A 184 10.30 14.62 -4.83
CA ALA A 184 9.32 15.35 -5.61
C ALA A 184 8.53 16.38 -4.77
N ILE A 185 8.15 16.04 -3.52
CA ILE A 185 7.51 16.98 -2.58
C ILE A 185 8.38 18.22 -2.39
N LYS A 186 9.67 18.02 -2.09
CA LYS A 186 10.62 19.13 -1.90
C LYS A 186 10.81 19.95 -3.17
N LYS A 187 10.89 19.29 -4.33
CA LYS A 187 10.99 19.98 -5.64
C LYS A 187 9.76 20.83 -5.95
N ASN A 188 8.58 20.42 -5.48
CA ASN A 188 7.32 21.15 -5.64
C ASN A 188 7.14 22.26 -4.58
N GLY A 189 8.12 22.48 -3.69
CA GLY A 189 8.11 23.52 -2.65
C GLY A 189 7.53 23.06 -1.30
N GLY A 190 7.18 21.78 -1.15
CA GLY A 190 6.71 21.23 0.14
C GLY A 190 7.86 20.94 1.11
N SER A 191 7.52 20.83 2.39
CA SER A 191 8.45 20.53 3.48
C SER A 191 8.30 19.09 3.97
N VAL A 192 9.41 18.46 4.39
CA VAL A 192 9.41 17.12 4.99
C VAL A 192 10.27 17.16 6.25
N LEU A 193 9.64 16.93 7.40
CA LEU A 193 10.25 17.06 8.72
C LEU A 193 10.26 15.73 9.47
N TYR A 194 11.45 15.28 9.80
CA TYR A 194 11.69 14.11 10.65
C TYR A 194 13.07 14.20 11.34
N PRO A 195 13.20 13.80 12.60
CA PRO A 195 12.12 13.35 13.51
C PRO A 195 11.19 14.51 13.91
N CYS A 196 9.90 14.37 13.66
CA CYS A 196 8.86 15.32 14.05
C CYS A 196 7.60 14.55 14.48
N LYS A 197 7.44 14.36 15.80
CA LYS A 197 6.37 13.55 16.37
C LYS A 197 5.12 14.40 16.60
N PHE A 198 3.98 13.98 16.05
CA PHE A 198 2.67 14.50 16.47
C PHE A 198 2.42 14.18 17.94
N GLU A 199 1.97 15.17 18.73
CA GLU A 199 1.67 15.03 20.15
C GLU A 199 0.18 15.14 20.44
N GLN A 200 -0.48 16.22 20.01
CA GLN A 200 -1.90 16.45 20.23
C GLN A 200 -2.49 17.47 19.27
N ILE A 201 -3.82 17.46 19.16
CA ILE A 201 -4.60 18.54 18.57
C ILE A 201 -4.83 19.58 19.68
N ILE A 202 -4.45 20.85 19.42
CA ILE A 202 -4.68 21.98 20.36
C ILE A 202 -6.08 22.55 20.15
N ASP A 203 -6.44 22.77 18.87
CA ASP A 203 -7.72 23.35 18.46
C ASP A 203 -8.10 22.85 17.07
N SER A 204 -9.38 22.74 16.80
CA SER A 204 -9.90 22.26 15.52
C SER A 204 -11.32 22.76 15.27
N ASN A 205 -11.54 23.27 14.06
CA ASN A 205 -12.84 23.61 13.52
C ASN A 205 -12.90 23.31 12.01
N ASP A 206 -13.96 23.71 11.33
CA ASP A 206 -14.12 23.44 9.89
C ASP A 206 -13.13 24.20 9.00
N SER A 207 -12.52 25.26 9.49
CA SER A 207 -11.59 26.10 8.71
C SER A 207 -10.13 25.72 8.93
N PHE A 208 -9.76 25.28 10.13
CA PHE A 208 -8.39 24.91 10.45
C PHE A 208 -8.28 23.93 11.61
N THR A 209 -7.15 23.26 11.67
CA THR A 209 -6.70 22.48 12.83
C THR A 209 -5.31 22.94 13.25
N THR A 210 -5.11 23.14 14.55
CA THR A 210 -3.80 23.42 15.16
C THR A 210 -3.31 22.19 15.89
N ILE A 211 -2.12 21.74 15.54
CA ILE A 211 -1.48 20.58 16.16
C ILE A 211 -0.17 20.98 16.85
N LYS A 212 0.12 20.30 17.95
CA LYS A 212 1.43 20.33 18.62
C LYS A 212 2.24 19.13 18.19
N THR A 213 3.51 19.38 17.91
CA THR A 213 4.52 18.36 17.60
C THR A 213 5.76 18.53 18.46
N SER A 214 6.69 17.58 18.42
CA SER A 214 7.97 17.67 19.13
C SER A 214 8.89 18.79 18.64
N THR A 215 8.59 19.38 17.48
CA THR A 215 9.43 20.43 16.86
C THR A 215 8.74 21.79 16.77
N GLY A 216 7.47 21.88 17.18
CA GLY A 216 6.71 23.14 17.15
C GLY A 216 5.21 22.95 16.97
N ILE A 217 4.53 24.05 16.74
CA ILE A 217 3.09 24.13 16.52
C ILE A 217 2.82 24.41 15.04
N PHE A 218 1.90 23.66 14.45
CA PHE A 218 1.46 23.87 13.08
C PHE A 218 -0.05 24.16 13.07
N LYS A 219 -0.43 25.18 12.32
CA LYS A 219 -1.83 25.52 12.03
C LYS A 219 -2.06 25.32 10.54
N SER A 220 -3.08 24.53 10.20
CA SER A 220 -3.35 24.17 8.81
C SER A 220 -4.85 24.04 8.52
N GLU A 221 -5.24 24.40 7.30
CA GLU A 221 -6.60 24.20 6.79
C GLU A 221 -6.93 22.71 6.65
N ASN A 222 -5.90 21.88 6.43
CA ASN A 222 -6.08 20.44 6.32
C ASN A 222 -4.97 19.71 7.09
N VAL A 223 -5.36 18.92 8.08
CA VAL A 223 -4.45 17.97 8.76
C VAL A 223 -4.88 16.57 8.43
N ILE A 224 -4.00 15.83 7.73
CA ILE A 224 -4.28 14.49 7.21
C ILE A 224 -3.51 13.47 8.04
N PHE A 225 -4.23 12.62 8.77
CA PHE A 225 -3.65 11.57 9.61
C PHE A 225 -3.47 10.28 8.82
N CYS A 226 -2.20 9.91 8.58
CA CYS A 226 -1.75 8.71 7.87
C CYS A 226 -0.76 7.89 8.71
N ASN A 227 -0.78 8.04 10.04
CA ASN A 227 0.23 7.53 10.97
C ASN A 227 0.01 6.07 11.41
N GLY A 228 -0.68 5.29 10.59
CA GLY A 228 -0.79 3.83 10.72
C GLY A 228 -1.38 3.40 12.06
N ILE A 229 -0.65 2.57 12.81
CA ILE A 229 -1.13 2.03 14.09
C ILE A 229 -1.33 3.07 15.21
N ASP A 230 -0.77 4.26 15.07
CA ASP A 230 -0.91 5.34 16.05
C ASP A 230 -2.20 6.17 15.86
N ILE A 231 -3.01 5.88 14.85
CA ILE A 231 -4.20 6.66 14.50
C ILE A 231 -5.18 6.78 15.67
N ASP A 232 -5.47 5.67 16.34
CA ASP A 232 -6.43 5.65 17.46
C ASP A 232 -5.96 6.48 18.65
N LYS A 233 -4.65 6.43 18.94
CA LYS A 233 -4.06 7.29 19.97
C LYS A 233 -4.09 8.75 19.57
N SER A 234 -3.83 9.07 18.31
CA SER A 234 -3.76 10.44 17.82
C SER A 234 -5.11 11.14 17.79
N LEU A 235 -6.19 10.42 17.52
CA LEU A 235 -7.54 10.97 17.34
C LEU A 235 -8.52 10.58 18.45
N ASN A 236 -8.05 9.83 19.45
CA ASN A 236 -8.89 9.24 20.51
C ASN A 236 -10.06 8.46 19.90
N THR A 237 -9.73 7.47 19.09
CA THR A 237 -10.68 6.61 18.36
C THR A 237 -10.44 5.14 18.67
N ASN A 238 -11.32 4.31 18.14
CA ASN A 238 -11.20 2.86 18.18
C ASN A 238 -11.45 2.31 16.76
N PHE A 239 -10.67 2.76 15.80
CA PHE A 239 -10.77 2.38 14.40
C PHE A 239 -10.16 1.02 14.12
N LEU A 240 -9.10 0.67 14.86
CA LEU A 240 -8.27 -0.48 14.53
C LEU A 240 -8.56 -1.69 15.44
N LYS A 241 -8.36 -2.88 14.89
CA LYS A 241 -8.11 -4.10 15.65
C LYS A 241 -6.75 -4.00 16.33
N LYS A 242 -6.49 -4.90 17.30
CA LYS A 242 -5.13 -5.08 17.83
C LYS A 242 -4.16 -5.28 16.65
N PRO A 243 -3.09 -4.47 16.55
CA PRO A 243 -2.14 -4.57 15.44
C PRO A 243 -1.57 -5.98 15.30
N ARG A 244 -1.47 -6.46 14.06
CA ARG A 244 -0.87 -7.77 13.78
C ARG A 244 0.51 -7.56 13.15
N PRO A 245 1.55 -8.17 13.71
CA PRO A 245 2.88 -8.10 13.12
C PRO A 245 2.93 -8.91 11.81
N GLY A 246 3.80 -8.49 10.91
CA GLY A 246 4.23 -9.24 9.74
C GLY A 246 5.75 -9.29 9.72
N VAL A 247 6.34 -10.46 9.50
CA VAL A 247 7.80 -10.61 9.37
C VAL A 247 8.16 -10.67 7.89
N ILE A 248 9.13 -9.85 7.54
CA ILE A 248 9.77 -9.84 6.22
C ILE A 248 11.26 -10.12 6.43
N ILE A 249 11.78 -11.01 5.63
CA ILE A 249 13.21 -11.30 5.53
C ILE A 249 13.69 -10.78 4.17
N LYS A 250 14.85 -10.11 4.16
CA LYS A 250 15.56 -9.75 2.95
C LYS A 250 16.85 -10.53 2.84
N THR A 251 17.22 -10.90 1.64
CA THR A 251 18.52 -11.52 1.35
C THR A 251 19.54 -10.48 0.90
N GLU A 252 20.81 -10.83 0.91
CA GLU A 252 21.78 -10.15 0.06
C GLU A 252 21.37 -10.29 -1.43
N PRO A 253 21.81 -9.37 -2.29
CA PRO A 253 21.58 -9.50 -3.72
C PRO A 253 22.09 -10.84 -4.27
N THR A 254 21.26 -11.52 -5.02
CA THR A 254 21.58 -12.81 -5.63
C THR A 254 21.21 -12.83 -7.11
N LYS A 255 21.65 -13.88 -7.83
CA LYS A 255 21.26 -14.10 -9.23
C LYS A 255 19.74 -14.11 -9.37
N ASN A 256 19.25 -13.79 -10.57
CA ASN A 256 17.82 -13.80 -10.84
C ASN A 256 17.26 -15.22 -10.68
N THR A 257 16.47 -15.41 -9.63
CA THR A 257 15.93 -16.70 -9.20
C THR A 257 14.40 -16.69 -9.24
N ILE A 258 13.78 -15.54 -8.96
CA ILE A 258 12.32 -15.38 -8.91
C ILE A 258 11.93 -14.26 -9.88
N ASN A 259 11.13 -14.61 -10.88
CA ASN A 259 10.69 -13.65 -11.89
C ASN A 259 9.47 -12.85 -11.45
N SER A 260 8.44 -13.52 -10.93
CA SER A 260 7.17 -12.96 -10.50
C SER A 260 7.03 -13.01 -8.97
N ILE A 261 5.87 -12.64 -8.45
CA ILE A 261 5.53 -12.88 -7.06
C ILE A 261 5.08 -14.33 -6.93
N VAL A 262 5.66 -15.09 -6.01
CA VAL A 262 5.27 -16.46 -5.71
C VAL A 262 4.66 -16.53 -4.31
N TYR A 263 3.47 -17.08 -4.20
CA TYR A 263 2.72 -17.21 -2.96
C TYR A 263 2.37 -18.68 -2.74
N GLY A 264 3.26 -19.36 -2.04
CA GLY A 264 3.13 -20.78 -1.72
C GLY A 264 2.40 -21.04 -0.40
N PRO A 265 2.28 -22.30 0.01
CA PRO A 265 1.46 -22.72 1.15
C PRO A 265 1.84 -22.13 2.51
N LYS A 266 3.09 -21.72 2.69
CA LYS A 266 3.62 -21.26 3.99
C LYS A 266 4.30 -19.91 3.91
N ILE A 267 4.88 -19.58 2.77
CA ILE A 267 5.62 -18.35 2.54
C ILE A 267 5.28 -17.79 1.18
N HIS A 268 5.59 -16.52 1.04
CA HIS A 268 5.54 -15.81 -0.23
C HIS A 268 6.87 -15.08 -0.46
N ALA A 269 7.28 -14.97 -1.71
CA ALA A 269 8.53 -14.33 -2.07
C ALA A 269 8.43 -13.59 -3.40
N HIS A 270 9.26 -12.57 -3.57
CA HIS A 270 9.56 -11.96 -4.85
C HIS A 270 10.99 -11.43 -4.86
N GLN A 271 11.57 -11.24 -6.03
CA GLN A 271 12.91 -10.68 -6.17
C GLN A 271 12.84 -9.28 -6.76
N GLN A 272 13.48 -8.32 -6.09
CA GLN A 272 13.63 -6.94 -6.56
C GLN A 272 14.64 -6.85 -7.70
N ARG A 273 14.67 -5.72 -8.43
CA ARG A 273 15.62 -5.52 -9.55
C ARG A 273 17.09 -5.49 -9.11
N ASN A 274 17.35 -5.07 -7.88
CA ASN A 274 18.69 -5.08 -7.29
C ASN A 274 19.19 -6.48 -6.90
N GLY A 275 18.38 -7.53 -7.13
CA GLY A 275 18.71 -8.91 -6.82
C GLY A 275 18.30 -9.38 -5.41
N GLN A 276 17.86 -8.50 -4.53
CA GLN A 276 17.37 -8.90 -3.20
C GLN A 276 16.07 -9.67 -3.30
N ILE A 277 15.96 -10.78 -2.58
CA ILE A 277 14.72 -11.52 -2.42
C ILE A 277 14.04 -11.06 -1.14
N ILE A 278 12.77 -10.72 -1.25
CA ILE A 278 11.88 -10.37 -0.15
C ILE A 278 11.01 -11.57 0.14
N ILE A 279 11.09 -12.06 1.38
CA ILE A 279 10.38 -13.26 1.82
C ILE A 279 9.45 -12.87 2.98
N GLY A 280 8.17 -13.22 2.85
CA GLY A 280 7.19 -13.06 3.90
C GLY A 280 6.60 -14.41 4.32
N GLU A 281 6.10 -14.49 5.56
CA GLU A 281 5.44 -15.67 6.08
C GLU A 281 3.94 -15.41 6.29
N GLN A 282 3.13 -16.45 6.05
CA GLN A 282 1.75 -16.49 6.52
C GLN A 282 1.77 -16.78 8.03
N ILE A 283 1.54 -15.74 8.84
CA ILE A 283 1.68 -15.87 10.27
C ILE A 283 0.41 -16.39 10.89
N THR A 284 0.51 -17.53 11.56
CA THR A 284 -0.55 -18.15 12.33
C THR A 284 -0.32 -18.12 13.85
N ALA A 285 0.89 -17.74 14.31
CA ALA A 285 1.29 -17.76 15.72
C ALA A 285 1.81 -16.39 16.19
N PRO A 286 1.81 -16.09 17.49
CA PRO A 286 2.44 -14.89 18.03
C PRO A 286 3.93 -14.84 17.67
N ILE A 287 4.37 -13.71 17.15
CA ILE A 287 5.78 -13.46 16.81
C ILE A 287 6.45 -12.84 18.02
N ARG A 288 7.57 -13.41 18.44
CA ARG A 288 8.58 -12.69 19.24
C ARG A 288 9.54 -12.06 18.24
N GLU A 289 9.80 -10.76 18.34
CA GLU A 289 10.79 -10.07 17.53
C GLU A 289 12.14 -10.80 17.59
N ASN A 290 12.80 -10.95 16.43
CA ASN A 290 14.16 -11.50 16.29
C ASN A 290 14.37 -12.91 16.84
N SER A 291 13.37 -13.79 16.83
CA SER A 291 13.62 -15.15 17.28
C SER A 291 14.35 -15.95 16.19
N GLU A 292 15.50 -16.51 16.53
CA GLU A 292 16.33 -17.37 15.67
C GLU A 292 15.53 -18.57 15.13
N SER A 293 14.65 -19.14 15.95
CA SER A 293 13.75 -20.21 15.56
C SER A 293 12.79 -19.81 14.42
N HIS A 294 12.33 -18.55 14.43
CA HIS A 294 11.45 -17.99 13.41
C HIS A 294 12.17 -17.87 12.07
N LEU A 295 13.40 -17.35 12.11
CA LEU A 295 14.29 -17.27 10.97
C LEU A 295 14.56 -18.61 10.34
N LYS A 296 14.98 -19.58 11.15
CA LYS A 296 15.30 -20.94 10.71
C LYS A 296 14.08 -21.59 10.03
N ARG A 297 12.87 -21.36 10.59
CA ARG A 297 11.63 -21.86 10.00
C ARG A 297 11.34 -21.24 8.62
N ILE A 298 11.41 -19.91 8.48
CA ILE A 298 11.15 -19.22 7.21
C ILE A 298 12.19 -19.63 6.17
N SER A 299 13.48 -19.66 6.56
CA SER A 299 14.56 -20.08 5.68
C SER A 299 14.36 -21.52 5.17
N ASN A 300 13.97 -22.44 6.05
CA ASN A 300 13.69 -23.82 5.68
C ASN A 300 12.50 -23.93 4.71
N HIS A 301 11.46 -23.13 4.90
CA HIS A 301 10.33 -23.09 3.96
C HIS A 301 10.73 -22.51 2.62
N PHE A 302 11.58 -21.48 2.61
CA PHE A 302 12.08 -20.89 1.37
C PHE A 302 12.97 -21.86 0.59
N ILE A 303 13.91 -22.53 1.26
CA ILE A 303 14.76 -23.56 0.64
C ILE A 303 13.94 -24.70 0.00
N LYS A 304 12.82 -25.08 0.63
CA LYS A 304 11.91 -26.09 0.07
C LYS A 304 11.11 -25.59 -1.13
N MET A 305 10.81 -24.29 -1.17
CA MET A 305 10.07 -23.67 -2.25
C MET A 305 10.93 -23.41 -3.48
N VAL A 306 12.23 -23.16 -3.30
CA VAL A 306 13.17 -22.90 -4.40
C VAL A 306 14.00 -24.14 -4.67
N ASP A 307 14.06 -24.57 -5.94
CA ASP A 307 14.85 -25.72 -6.34
C ASP A 307 16.36 -25.49 -6.05
N ASN A 308 16.87 -26.24 -5.21
CA ASN A 308 18.18 -26.74 -4.76
C ASN A 308 19.49 -26.05 -5.15
N THR A 309 19.52 -24.92 -5.81
CA THR A 309 20.79 -24.35 -6.34
C THR A 309 21.09 -22.93 -5.89
N THR A 310 20.21 -22.31 -5.13
CA THR A 310 20.39 -20.90 -4.78
C THR A 310 20.92 -20.77 -3.37
N TYR A 311 22.23 -20.51 -3.26
CA TYR A 311 22.78 -19.97 -2.01
C TYR A 311 22.30 -18.54 -1.84
N PHE A 312 21.70 -18.26 -0.69
CA PHE A 312 21.31 -16.90 -0.31
C PHE A 312 21.73 -16.63 1.14
N ASN A 313 22.27 -15.46 1.35
CA ASN A 313 22.56 -14.96 2.69
C ASN A 313 21.43 -14.02 3.13
N LEU A 314 21.02 -14.14 4.36
CA LEU A 314 20.06 -13.21 4.95
C LEU A 314 20.78 -11.89 5.27
N SER A 315 20.18 -10.77 4.87
CA SER A 315 20.73 -9.44 5.17
C SER A 315 19.95 -8.74 6.26
N GLU A 316 18.63 -8.89 6.30
CA GLU A 316 17.79 -8.10 7.19
C GLU A 316 16.51 -8.84 7.57
N ILE A 317 16.04 -8.60 8.81
CA ILE A 317 14.75 -9.03 9.31
C ILE A 317 13.98 -7.80 9.73
N LEU A 318 12.78 -7.67 9.24
CA LEU A 318 11.90 -6.56 9.52
C LEU A 318 10.58 -7.05 10.10
N VAL A 319 10.10 -6.35 11.12
CA VAL A 319 8.77 -6.57 11.69
C VAL A 319 7.90 -5.34 11.42
N GLY A 320 6.83 -5.53 10.67
CA GLY A 320 5.88 -4.48 10.37
C GLY A 320 4.56 -4.69 11.12
N TRP A 321 4.09 -3.66 11.84
CA TRP A 321 2.81 -3.69 12.53
C TRP A 321 1.70 -3.13 11.65
N ARG A 322 0.78 -4.00 11.23
CA ARG A 322 -0.26 -3.66 10.25
C ARG A 322 -1.42 -2.93 10.91
N PRO A 323 -1.80 -1.73 10.42
CA PRO A 323 -3.01 -1.02 10.87
C PRO A 323 -4.23 -1.65 10.20
N ILE A 324 -4.93 -2.51 10.92
CA ILE A 324 -6.09 -3.24 10.39
C ILE A 324 -7.35 -2.60 10.96
N PRO A 325 -8.20 -1.94 10.13
CA PRO A 325 -9.50 -1.45 10.57
C PRO A 325 -10.36 -2.56 11.14
N ARG A 326 -11.25 -2.22 12.09
CA ARG A 326 -12.10 -3.23 12.79
C ARG A 326 -12.98 -4.05 11.87
N ASP A 327 -13.38 -3.47 10.76
CA ASP A 327 -14.20 -4.09 9.71
C ASP A 327 -13.39 -4.58 8.49
N ASP A 328 -12.06 -4.56 8.58
CA ASP A 328 -11.13 -4.90 7.49
C ASP A 328 -11.19 -3.97 6.26
N ILE A 329 -11.92 -2.86 6.33
CA ILE A 329 -12.17 -1.94 5.23
C ILE A 329 -11.37 -0.63 5.44
N PRO A 330 -10.72 -0.07 4.40
CA PRO A 330 -10.02 1.21 4.50
C PRO A 330 -10.86 2.31 5.15
N ILE A 331 -10.23 3.20 5.92
CA ILE A 331 -10.87 4.36 6.52
C ILE A 331 -10.29 5.60 5.86
N ILE A 332 -11.12 6.31 5.06
CA ILE A 332 -10.68 7.44 4.23
C ILE A 332 -11.76 8.53 4.24
N GLY A 333 -11.44 9.72 4.74
CA GLY A 333 -12.38 10.83 4.71
C GLY A 333 -12.20 11.85 5.81
N ARG A 334 -13.04 12.86 5.80
CA ARG A 334 -13.14 13.88 6.84
C ARG A 334 -13.59 13.26 8.17
N PHE A 335 -13.09 13.80 9.28
CA PHE A 335 -13.33 13.27 10.62
C PHE A 335 -13.49 14.39 11.64
N LYS A 336 -14.63 14.45 12.32
CA LYS A 336 -15.02 15.45 13.34
C LYS A 336 -15.13 16.90 12.83
N SER A 337 -14.24 17.35 11.96
CA SER A 337 -14.26 18.67 11.33
C SER A 337 -13.83 18.58 9.88
N LYS A 338 -14.11 19.62 9.07
CA LYS A 338 -13.66 19.65 7.66
C LYS A 338 -12.15 19.78 7.53
N SER A 339 -11.46 20.29 8.56
CA SER A 339 -10.02 20.46 8.58
C SER A 339 -9.22 19.19 8.97
N ILE A 340 -9.89 18.14 9.47
CA ILE A 340 -9.25 16.86 9.79
C ILE A 340 -9.62 15.82 8.75
N TYR A 341 -8.60 15.11 8.23
CA TYR A 341 -8.76 14.01 7.30
C TYR A 341 -8.03 12.76 7.82
N VAL A 342 -8.59 11.58 7.57
CA VAL A 342 -8.02 10.30 7.97
C VAL A 342 -7.80 9.42 6.75
N ALA A 343 -6.64 8.78 6.66
CA ALA A 343 -6.36 7.75 5.66
C ALA A 343 -5.56 6.60 6.27
N VAL A 344 -6.25 5.55 6.73
CA VAL A 344 -5.64 4.36 7.34
C VAL A 344 -6.24 3.08 6.80
N MET A 345 -5.39 2.09 6.50
CA MET A 345 -5.80 0.85 5.85
C MET A 345 -4.75 -0.25 5.93
N HIS A 346 -5.19 -1.50 5.86
CA HIS A 346 -4.30 -2.65 5.74
C HIS A 346 -3.62 -2.71 4.36
N SER A 347 -4.36 -2.50 3.27
CA SER A 347 -3.87 -2.65 1.89
C SER A 347 -3.17 -1.40 1.33
N GLY A 348 -2.43 -0.67 2.18
CA GLY A 348 -1.83 0.62 1.81
C GLY A 348 -0.98 0.58 0.55
N ILE A 349 -0.21 -0.50 0.32
CA ILE A 349 0.62 -0.64 -0.88
C ILE A 349 -0.23 -0.61 -2.15
N SER A 350 -1.28 -1.43 -2.24
CA SER A 350 -2.12 -1.47 -3.45
C SER A 350 -2.93 -0.19 -3.66
N LEU A 351 -3.24 0.54 -2.59
CA LEU A 351 -4.19 1.66 -2.62
C LEU A 351 -3.55 3.04 -2.62
N ALA A 352 -2.26 3.18 -2.30
CA ALA A 352 -1.62 4.48 -2.09
C ALA A 352 -1.85 5.46 -3.25
N ALA A 353 -1.68 5.01 -4.49
CA ALA A 353 -1.80 5.87 -5.66
C ALA A 353 -3.25 6.35 -5.92
N ILE A 354 -4.26 5.52 -5.71
CA ILE A 354 -5.67 5.95 -5.86
C ILE A 354 -6.14 6.79 -4.69
N VAL A 355 -5.74 6.44 -3.46
CA VAL A 355 -6.07 7.19 -2.25
C VAL A 355 -5.50 8.60 -2.33
N SER A 356 -4.22 8.74 -2.68
CA SER A 356 -3.60 10.06 -2.79
C SER A 356 -4.30 10.95 -3.82
N ASN A 357 -4.67 10.39 -4.96
CA ASN A 357 -5.39 11.13 -6.00
C ASN A 357 -6.77 11.61 -5.51
N LEU A 358 -7.58 10.72 -4.92
CA LEU A 358 -8.93 11.05 -4.48
C LEU A 358 -8.93 12.00 -3.25
N VAL A 359 -8.02 11.79 -2.30
CA VAL A 359 -7.86 12.69 -1.14
C VAL A 359 -7.45 14.09 -1.62
N THR A 360 -6.52 14.17 -2.55
CA THR A 360 -6.10 15.45 -3.14
C THR A 360 -7.25 16.12 -3.90
N GLN A 361 -8.04 15.38 -4.64
CA GLN A 361 -9.24 15.90 -5.31
C GLN A 361 -10.23 16.48 -4.30
N GLU A 362 -10.54 15.77 -3.21
CA GLU A 362 -11.48 16.27 -2.18
C GLU A 362 -10.94 17.51 -1.47
N ILE A 363 -9.64 17.61 -1.25
CA ILE A 363 -9.03 18.77 -0.58
C ILE A 363 -8.93 19.97 -1.53
N VAL A 364 -8.50 19.77 -2.76
CA VAL A 364 -8.22 20.87 -3.69
C VAL A 364 -9.48 21.33 -4.41
N ASP A 365 -10.28 20.39 -4.90
CA ASP A 365 -11.47 20.69 -5.70
C ASP A 365 -12.74 20.79 -4.87
N GLU A 366 -12.68 20.45 -3.56
CA GLU A 366 -13.80 20.52 -2.58
C GLU A 366 -15.03 19.70 -3.02
N VAL A 367 -14.77 18.58 -3.71
CA VAL A 367 -15.80 17.69 -4.26
C VAL A 367 -15.66 16.31 -3.64
N ASP A 368 -16.65 15.88 -2.87
CA ASP A 368 -16.69 14.55 -2.28
C ASP A 368 -16.74 13.46 -3.35
N SER A 369 -15.78 12.55 -3.29
CA SER A 369 -15.70 11.42 -4.21
C SER A 369 -16.65 10.29 -3.80
N LYS A 370 -17.61 9.95 -4.64
CA LYS A 370 -18.50 8.80 -4.44
C LYS A 370 -17.76 7.46 -4.35
N LEU A 371 -16.54 7.38 -4.86
CA LEU A 371 -15.70 6.19 -4.71
C LEU A 371 -15.25 5.97 -3.26
N LEU A 372 -15.26 7.02 -2.44
CA LEU A 372 -14.88 6.96 -1.04
C LEU A 372 -16.07 6.77 -0.08
N ASP A 373 -17.33 6.80 -0.55
CA ASP A 373 -18.50 6.71 0.32
C ASP A 373 -18.51 5.48 1.19
N TYR A 374 -18.07 4.34 0.66
CA TYR A 374 -17.98 3.08 1.40
C TYR A 374 -16.86 3.07 2.45
N PHE A 375 -15.90 3.98 2.35
CA PHE A 375 -14.69 4.03 3.17
C PHE A 375 -14.70 5.15 4.21
N ARG A 376 -15.80 5.92 4.31
CA ARG A 376 -15.90 7.07 5.22
C ARG A 376 -15.75 6.66 6.68
N PRO A 377 -15.06 7.49 7.50
CA PRO A 377 -14.96 7.27 8.95
C PRO A 377 -16.31 7.25 9.65
N SER A 378 -17.31 7.95 9.10
CA SER A 378 -18.67 8.08 9.68
C SER A 378 -19.38 6.73 9.90
N ARG A 379 -18.95 5.66 9.24
CA ARG A 379 -19.51 4.32 9.47
C ARG A 379 -19.16 3.71 10.84
N PHE A 380 -18.32 4.39 11.64
CA PHE A 380 -17.95 3.97 12.99
C PHE A 380 -18.69 4.74 14.09
N PHE A 381 -19.59 5.67 13.72
CA PHE A 381 -20.30 6.55 14.66
C PHE A 381 -21.80 6.55 14.43
#